data_14829e70fc0d7d1c0d0224ae357a9525
#
_entry.id   14829e70fc0d7d1c0d0224ae357a9525
#
_cell.length_a   1.000
_cell.length_b   1.000
_cell.length_c   1.000
_cell.angle_alpha   90.00
_cell.angle_beta   90.00
_cell.angle_gamma   90.00
#
_symmetry.space_group_name_H-M   'P 1'
#
loop_
_entity.id
_entity.type
_entity.pdbx_description
1 polymer ?
#
loop_
_entity_poly.entity_id
_entity_poly.type
_entity_poly.pdbx_seq_one_letter_code
_entity_poly.pdbx_strand_id
1 'polypeptide(L)'
;MQKFKMVNHSKWVEMLGMKYWGFLLTMFSLMVLPAGILAEVGVDSRKIVLGTHQPLSGPMKNYAQIGRGASIYFQYLNDQGGIHGRQLFLLQRDDRFKPQRTLKLVEELVMKDRVFALFSGIGTETSESAMPLLKSQGVPHFFIGSNARRITEPPRHGIFSMLPTPEVEARVLGQYVNSNHPGEKVILWFRDEPEYKAASKEIAQKLQGNPLQFLPSKAGSSQFKAEWEAIQAGNPRAVIAIGPYAPLIKFLRAADVSGTPIYTGNALADSNLWRMLDSRIINRLRVLTSFPLLIESNHPGIRLHRALLREYAPDFKPSRWSIYGHSVAELMAEVLRRSGRDLTREGAIRSAENLKSWRGKLMPPVYLDRNQHLSMSFLRVSRIMPTKVVHLSEWLDGR
;
A
#
# COMPACT_ATOMS: atom_id res chain seq x y z
N MET A 1 60.14 82.10 27.08
CA MET A 1 59.08 81.25 27.67
C MET A 1 57.99 81.03 26.62
N GLN A 2 58.05 79.97 25.86
CA GLN A 2 57.06 79.56 24.86
C GLN A 2 56.16 78.46 25.44
N LYS A 3 54.87 78.68 25.48
CA LYS A 3 53.83 77.78 25.91
C LYS A 3 53.54 76.79 24.78
N PHE A 4 53.83 75.52 24.97
CA PHE A 4 53.37 74.42 24.13
C PHE A 4 51.85 74.21 24.35
N LYS A 5 51.05 74.29 23.26
CA LYS A 5 49.67 73.83 23.28
C LYS A 5 49.62 72.33 23.01
N MET A 6 49.14 71.59 23.97
CA MET A 6 48.80 70.16 23.75
C MET A 6 47.60 70.02 22.84
N VAL A 7 47.76 69.33 21.75
CA VAL A 7 46.68 68.92 20.83
C VAL A 7 45.95 67.69 21.38
N ASN A 8 44.69 67.78 21.58
CA ASN A 8 43.83 66.75 22.17
C ASN A 8 43.61 65.63 21.19
N HIS A 9 44.24 64.43 21.46
CA HIS A 9 44.20 63.24 20.64
C HIS A 9 42.85 62.50 20.64
N SER A 10 41.85 62.93 21.43
CA SER A 10 40.58 62.19 21.60
C SER A 10 39.61 62.25 20.39
N LYS A 11 39.70 63.25 19.56
CA LYS A 11 38.78 63.43 18.41
C LYS A 11 39.12 62.58 17.17
N TRP A 12 40.34 62.04 17.06
CA TRP A 12 40.72 61.23 15.92
C TRP A 12 40.35 59.76 16.06
N VAL A 13 40.21 59.24 17.30
CA VAL A 13 39.81 57.87 17.57
C VAL A 13 38.33 57.63 17.32
N GLU A 14 37.47 58.62 17.61
CA GLU A 14 36.03 58.50 17.35
C GLU A 14 35.67 58.59 15.84
N MET A 15 36.42 59.32 15.05
CA MET A 15 36.13 59.48 13.61
C MET A 15 36.59 58.29 12.78
N LEU A 16 37.56 57.50 13.23
CA LEU A 16 38.03 56.25 12.58
C LEU A 16 37.13 55.05 12.96
N GLY A 17 36.60 54.99 14.18
CA GLY A 17 35.69 53.93 14.64
C GLY A 17 34.35 53.91 13.91
N MET A 18 33.80 55.04 13.59
CA MET A 18 32.48 55.14 12.92
C MET A 18 32.52 54.77 11.42
N LYS A 19 33.63 54.93 10.73
CA LYS A 19 33.75 54.58 9.30
C LYS A 19 33.93 53.08 9.05
N TYR A 20 34.47 52.31 10.00
CA TYR A 20 34.68 50.87 9.85
C TYR A 20 33.48 50.06 10.36
N TRP A 21 32.67 50.58 11.29
CA TRP A 21 31.44 49.86 11.73
C TRP A 21 30.36 49.86 10.67
N GLY A 22 30.24 50.90 9.86
CA GLY A 22 29.31 50.96 8.72
C GLY A 22 29.70 49.99 7.62
N PHE A 23 31.00 49.76 7.38
CA PHE A 23 31.51 48.84 6.37
C PHE A 23 31.43 47.34 6.81
N LEU A 24 31.59 47.05 8.11
CA LEU A 24 31.40 45.72 8.66
C LEU A 24 29.93 45.29 8.73
N LEU A 25 28.99 46.22 9.00
CA LEU A 25 27.55 45.95 8.98
C LEU A 25 27.00 45.71 7.56
N THR A 26 27.54 46.42 6.55
CA THR A 26 27.18 46.18 5.14
C THR A 26 27.81 44.92 4.57
N MET A 27 29.00 44.51 5.00
CA MET A 27 29.60 43.24 4.60
C MET A 27 28.91 42.04 5.24
N PHE A 28 28.39 42.18 6.47
CA PHE A 28 27.64 41.11 7.14
C PHE A 28 26.20 40.96 6.60
N SER A 29 25.62 42.01 6.06
CA SER A 29 24.29 41.98 5.43
C SER A 29 24.30 41.36 4.03
N LEU A 30 25.45 41.24 3.36
CA LEU A 30 25.58 40.61 2.04
C LEU A 30 25.87 39.07 2.12
N MET A 31 26.12 38.53 3.32
CA MET A 31 26.41 37.09 3.50
C MET A 31 25.26 36.21 3.99
N VAL A 32 24.07 36.83 4.18
CA VAL A 32 22.84 36.02 4.31
C VAL A 32 22.22 35.89 2.91
N LEU A 33 22.95 35.22 2.02
CA LEU A 33 22.29 34.52 0.91
C LEU A 33 21.30 33.54 1.56
N PRO A 34 19.99 33.64 1.26
CA PRO A 34 19.08 32.58 1.67
C PRO A 34 19.72 31.29 1.13
N ALA A 35 20.03 30.36 2.01
CA ALA A 35 20.42 29.02 1.59
C ALA A 35 19.32 28.58 0.64
N GLY A 36 19.60 28.67 -0.67
CA GLY A 36 18.63 28.27 -1.69
C GLY A 36 18.21 26.88 -1.31
N ILE A 37 16.93 26.70 -0.97
CA ILE A 37 16.36 25.38 -0.71
C ILE A 37 16.70 24.61 -1.97
N LEU A 38 17.72 23.74 -1.89
CA LEU A 38 18.08 22.87 -3.00
C LEU A 38 16.81 22.13 -3.39
N ALA A 39 16.32 22.39 -4.60
CA ALA A 39 15.10 21.79 -5.05
C ALA A 39 15.21 20.26 -4.90
N GLU A 40 14.26 19.65 -4.23
CA GLU A 40 14.25 18.20 -4.02
C GLU A 40 14.22 17.48 -5.36
N VAL A 41 14.97 16.38 -5.48
CA VAL A 41 15.04 15.61 -6.72
C VAL A 41 13.65 15.12 -7.10
N GLY A 42 13.26 15.32 -8.37
CA GLY A 42 11.95 14.93 -8.89
C GLY A 42 10.80 15.86 -8.52
N VAL A 43 11.13 17.04 -7.92
CA VAL A 43 10.15 18.09 -7.56
C VAL A 43 10.63 19.42 -8.09
N ASP A 44 9.76 20.15 -8.75
CA ASP A 44 9.96 21.57 -9.10
C ASP A 44 8.72 22.40 -8.77
N SER A 45 8.66 23.64 -9.23
CA SER A 45 7.52 24.54 -8.97
C SER A 45 6.21 24.10 -9.60
N ARG A 46 6.25 23.19 -10.61
CA ARG A 46 5.09 22.78 -11.43
C ARG A 46 4.78 21.31 -11.38
N LYS A 47 5.71 20.46 -10.98
CA LYS A 47 5.52 18.99 -11.05
C LYS A 47 6.19 18.24 -9.91
N ILE A 48 5.64 17.03 -9.66
CA ILE A 48 6.19 15.98 -8.83
C ILE A 48 6.25 14.72 -9.72
N VAL A 49 7.43 14.11 -9.85
CA VAL A 49 7.64 12.95 -10.70
C VAL A 49 7.81 11.70 -9.84
N LEU A 50 6.90 10.76 -9.98
CA LEU A 50 6.95 9.44 -9.35
C LEU A 50 7.36 8.39 -10.37
N GLY A 51 8.06 7.34 -9.94
CA GLY A 51 8.41 6.19 -10.77
C GLY A 51 7.71 4.92 -10.29
N THR A 52 7.39 4.01 -11.21
CA THR A 52 6.90 2.68 -10.86
C THR A 52 7.43 1.61 -11.81
N HIS A 53 7.69 0.44 -11.29
CA HIS A 53 7.95 -0.76 -12.05
C HIS A 53 6.74 -1.69 -11.97
N GLN A 54 6.30 -2.21 -13.10
CA GLN A 54 5.14 -3.08 -13.18
C GLN A 54 5.27 -4.02 -14.39
N PRO A 55 4.66 -5.22 -14.35
CA PRO A 55 4.62 -6.11 -15.51
C PRO A 55 3.60 -5.60 -16.54
N LEU A 56 4.00 -4.66 -17.40
CA LEU A 56 3.13 -4.15 -18.47
C LEU A 56 2.92 -5.18 -19.57
N SER A 57 3.78 -6.18 -19.65
CA SER A 57 3.71 -7.31 -20.59
C SER A 57 4.00 -8.65 -19.88
N GLY A 58 3.77 -9.77 -20.60
CA GLY A 58 3.99 -11.11 -20.07
C GLY A 58 2.81 -11.69 -19.28
N PRO A 59 2.99 -12.84 -18.60
CA PRO A 59 1.92 -13.56 -17.91
C PRO A 59 1.24 -12.75 -16.79
N MET A 60 1.98 -11.84 -16.15
CA MET A 60 1.50 -11.02 -15.03
C MET A 60 0.94 -9.65 -15.46
N LYS A 61 0.74 -9.42 -16.77
CA LYS A 61 0.31 -8.13 -17.35
C LYS A 61 -0.99 -7.55 -16.75
N ASN A 62 -1.81 -8.37 -16.11
CA ASN A 62 -3.03 -7.89 -15.45
C ASN A 62 -2.74 -6.89 -14.33
N TYR A 63 -1.57 -6.95 -13.70
CA TYR A 63 -1.14 -5.99 -12.69
C TYR A 63 -0.82 -4.60 -13.26
N ALA A 64 -0.58 -4.46 -14.58
CA ALA A 64 -0.42 -3.16 -15.25
C ALA A 64 -1.61 -2.21 -15.02
N GLN A 65 -2.78 -2.77 -14.71
CA GLN A 65 -3.98 -2.00 -14.41
C GLN A 65 -3.84 -1.17 -13.12
N ILE A 66 -2.91 -1.51 -12.24
CA ILE A 66 -2.57 -0.74 -11.04
C ILE A 66 -2.05 0.65 -11.44
N GLY A 67 -0.99 0.68 -12.23
CA GLY A 67 -0.42 1.93 -12.72
C GLY A 67 -1.41 2.74 -13.56
N ARG A 68 -2.26 2.07 -14.36
CA ARG A 68 -3.30 2.75 -15.13
C ARG A 68 -4.34 3.41 -14.22
N GLY A 69 -4.83 2.69 -13.20
CA GLY A 69 -5.80 3.25 -12.24
C GLY A 69 -5.22 4.41 -11.44
N ALA A 70 -3.94 4.32 -11.05
CA ALA A 70 -3.24 5.40 -10.36
C ALA A 70 -3.05 6.64 -11.26
N SER A 71 -2.61 6.44 -12.52
CA SER A 71 -2.40 7.54 -13.48
C SER A 71 -3.70 8.31 -13.75
N ILE A 72 -4.82 7.61 -13.89
CA ILE A 72 -6.14 8.23 -14.11
C ILE A 72 -6.53 9.10 -12.90
N TYR A 73 -6.29 8.62 -11.68
CA TYR A 73 -6.58 9.43 -10.49
C TYR A 73 -5.64 10.64 -10.38
N PHE A 74 -4.37 10.51 -10.72
CA PHE A 74 -3.44 11.63 -10.75
C PHE A 74 -3.82 12.65 -11.83
N GLN A 75 -4.29 12.22 -12.99
CA GLN A 75 -4.80 13.12 -14.02
C GLN A 75 -5.99 13.92 -13.51
N TYR A 76 -6.96 13.26 -12.89
CA TYR A 76 -8.08 13.93 -12.23
C TYR A 76 -7.61 14.98 -11.20
N LEU A 77 -6.62 14.65 -10.36
CA LEU A 77 -6.06 15.61 -9.40
C LEU A 77 -5.36 16.78 -10.11
N ASN A 78 -4.67 16.52 -11.21
CA ASN A 78 -3.99 17.54 -11.99
C ASN A 78 -4.99 18.56 -12.55
N ASP A 79 -6.14 18.10 -13.04
CA ASP A 79 -7.21 18.96 -13.53
C ASP A 79 -7.87 19.79 -12.40
N GLN A 80 -7.77 19.32 -11.15
CA GLN A 80 -8.17 20.08 -9.95
C GLN A 80 -7.06 21.01 -9.41
N GLY A 81 -5.98 21.23 -10.17
CA GLY A 81 -4.87 22.09 -9.75
C GLY A 81 -3.69 21.35 -9.09
N GLY A 82 -3.71 20.02 -9.06
CA GLY A 82 -2.63 19.16 -8.54
C GLY A 82 -2.47 19.21 -7.02
N ILE A 83 -1.24 19.00 -6.54
CA ILE A 83 -0.89 19.07 -5.12
C ILE A 83 -0.04 20.30 -4.86
N HIS A 84 -0.57 21.23 -4.08
CA HIS A 84 0.07 22.54 -3.82
C HIS A 84 0.46 23.29 -5.10
N GLY A 85 -0.36 23.18 -6.17
CA GLY A 85 -0.12 23.78 -7.49
C GLY A 85 0.84 23.00 -8.39
N ARG A 86 1.27 21.79 -7.99
CA ARG A 86 2.14 20.91 -8.77
C ARG A 86 1.35 19.74 -9.36
N GLN A 87 1.60 19.45 -10.63
CA GLN A 87 1.05 18.28 -11.31
C GLN A 87 1.82 17.01 -10.92
N LEU A 88 1.12 15.89 -10.83
CA LEU A 88 1.66 14.56 -10.55
C LEU A 88 1.91 13.80 -11.85
N PHE A 89 3.13 13.30 -12.03
CA PHE A 89 3.51 12.45 -13.16
C PHE A 89 3.95 11.08 -12.65
N LEU A 90 3.44 10.02 -13.26
CA LEU A 90 3.82 8.64 -12.96
C LEU A 90 4.54 8.01 -14.16
N LEU A 91 5.85 7.83 -14.06
CA LEU A 91 6.66 7.15 -15.06
C LEU A 91 6.60 5.64 -14.81
N GLN A 92 6.00 4.91 -15.75
CA GLN A 92 5.84 3.46 -15.66
C GLN A 92 6.89 2.74 -16.50
N ARG A 93 7.49 1.67 -15.95
CA ARG A 93 8.49 0.82 -16.62
C ARG A 93 8.05 -0.64 -16.59
N ASP A 94 8.17 -1.32 -17.75
CA ASP A 94 7.82 -2.74 -17.91
C ASP A 94 8.93 -3.65 -17.41
N ASP A 95 8.79 -4.16 -16.19
CA ASP A 95 9.75 -5.10 -15.61
C ASP A 95 9.48 -6.58 -15.98
N ARG A 96 8.35 -6.89 -16.61
CA ARG A 96 7.90 -8.26 -16.94
C ARG A 96 7.88 -9.20 -15.73
N PHE A 97 7.77 -8.64 -14.53
CA PHE A 97 7.85 -9.35 -13.26
C PHE A 97 9.19 -10.09 -13.07
N LYS A 98 10.31 -9.50 -13.53
CA LYS A 98 11.66 -10.08 -13.45
C LYS A 98 12.58 -9.21 -12.59
N PRO A 99 13.09 -9.69 -11.45
CA PRO A 99 13.90 -8.91 -10.50
C PRO A 99 15.11 -8.20 -11.15
N GLN A 100 15.88 -8.90 -12.01
CA GLN A 100 17.05 -8.32 -12.66
C GLN A 100 16.68 -7.19 -13.63
N ARG A 101 15.49 -7.28 -14.27
CA ARG A 101 14.98 -6.24 -15.14
C ARG A 101 14.46 -5.07 -14.30
N THR A 102 13.80 -5.35 -13.17
CA THR A 102 13.35 -4.32 -12.25
C THR A 102 14.51 -3.46 -11.76
N LEU A 103 15.62 -4.08 -11.32
CA LEU A 103 16.79 -3.34 -10.85
C LEU A 103 17.29 -2.33 -11.90
N LYS A 104 17.46 -2.76 -13.16
CA LYS A 104 17.91 -1.87 -14.26
C LYS A 104 16.96 -0.71 -14.49
N LEU A 105 15.65 -1.00 -14.52
CA LEU A 105 14.63 0.03 -14.77
C LEU A 105 14.48 1.02 -13.60
N VAL A 106 14.66 0.54 -12.38
CA VAL A 106 14.69 1.40 -11.19
C VAL A 106 15.95 2.28 -11.19
N GLU A 107 17.09 1.74 -11.60
CA GLU A 107 18.31 2.54 -11.80
C GLU A 107 18.07 3.66 -12.83
N GLU A 108 17.41 3.38 -13.95
CA GLU A 108 17.04 4.41 -14.94
C GLU A 108 16.09 5.46 -14.34
N LEU A 109 15.03 5.04 -13.62
CA LEU A 109 14.10 5.96 -12.97
C LEU A 109 14.79 6.88 -11.97
N VAL A 110 15.76 6.35 -11.19
CA VAL A 110 16.47 7.10 -10.15
C VAL A 110 17.55 8.01 -10.75
N MET A 111 18.40 7.45 -11.60
CA MET A 111 19.63 8.15 -12.06
C MET A 111 19.40 9.03 -13.29
N LYS A 112 18.52 8.62 -14.22
CA LYS A 112 18.24 9.35 -15.46
C LYS A 112 16.99 10.20 -15.36
N ASP A 113 15.87 9.58 -14.97
CA ASP A 113 14.58 10.27 -14.87
C ASP A 113 14.47 11.13 -13.60
N ARG A 114 15.36 10.89 -12.61
CA ARG A 114 15.45 11.64 -11.35
C ARG A 114 14.11 11.73 -10.62
N VAL A 115 13.43 10.60 -10.45
CA VAL A 115 12.13 10.55 -9.77
C VAL A 115 12.24 10.95 -8.30
N PHE A 116 11.18 11.58 -7.76
CA PHE A 116 11.07 11.92 -6.34
C PHE A 116 11.04 10.68 -5.47
N ALA A 117 10.24 9.71 -5.86
CA ALA A 117 10.05 8.46 -5.14
C ALA A 117 9.63 7.35 -6.10
N LEU A 118 9.83 6.09 -5.71
CA LEU A 118 9.10 4.99 -6.29
C LEU A 118 7.72 4.88 -5.65
N PHE A 119 6.75 4.44 -6.43
CA PHE A 119 5.35 4.35 -6.04
C PHE A 119 4.71 3.07 -6.56
N SER A 120 4.09 2.30 -5.66
CA SER A 120 3.23 1.15 -5.99
C SER A 120 3.83 0.13 -6.98
N GLY A 121 5.14 -0.12 -6.91
CA GLY A 121 5.77 -1.24 -7.61
C GLY A 121 5.15 -2.57 -7.15
N ILE A 122 5.03 -3.56 -8.04
CA ILE A 122 4.35 -4.82 -7.75
C ILE A 122 5.31 -6.01 -7.69
N GLY A 123 5.14 -6.85 -6.68
CA GLY A 123 5.90 -8.08 -6.46
C GLY A 123 6.96 -7.94 -5.37
N THR A 124 7.20 -9.06 -4.70
CA THR A 124 8.15 -9.14 -3.58
C THR A 124 9.60 -9.09 -4.07
N GLU A 125 10.01 -10.10 -4.84
CA GLU A 125 11.38 -10.23 -5.33
C GLU A 125 11.78 -9.08 -6.28
N THR A 126 10.82 -8.60 -7.09
CA THR A 126 11.02 -7.44 -7.96
C THR A 126 11.33 -6.19 -7.13
N SER A 127 10.53 -5.89 -6.12
CA SER A 127 10.77 -4.73 -5.26
C SER A 127 12.06 -4.87 -4.42
N GLU A 128 12.31 -6.07 -3.86
CA GLU A 128 13.51 -6.34 -3.08
C GLU A 128 14.80 -6.15 -3.88
N SER A 129 14.80 -6.51 -5.17
CA SER A 129 16.00 -6.38 -6.03
C SER A 129 16.50 -4.93 -6.14
N ALA A 130 15.61 -3.95 -6.00
CA ALA A 130 15.96 -2.53 -6.09
C ALA A 130 16.26 -1.86 -4.73
N MET A 131 15.92 -2.50 -3.60
CA MET A 131 16.06 -1.87 -2.28
C MET A 131 17.48 -1.42 -1.93
N PRO A 132 18.56 -2.16 -2.24
CA PRO A 132 19.92 -1.68 -1.97
C PRO A 132 20.26 -0.37 -2.68
N LEU A 133 19.86 -0.26 -3.96
CA LEU A 133 20.02 0.97 -4.75
C LEU A 133 19.20 2.12 -4.15
N LEU A 134 17.93 1.89 -3.87
CA LEU A 134 17.05 2.91 -3.29
C LEU A 134 17.59 3.44 -1.97
N LYS A 135 18.08 2.54 -1.10
CA LYS A 135 18.72 2.91 0.17
C LYS A 135 19.96 3.78 -0.04
N SER A 136 20.85 3.41 -0.97
CA SER A 136 22.08 4.18 -1.26
C SER A 136 21.79 5.57 -1.84
N GLN A 137 20.68 5.74 -2.57
CA GLN A 137 20.28 6.99 -3.21
C GLN A 137 19.27 7.80 -2.37
N GLY A 138 18.88 7.33 -1.19
CA GLY A 138 17.89 7.97 -0.34
C GLY A 138 16.51 8.13 -1.03
N VAL A 139 16.14 7.19 -1.91
CA VAL A 139 14.86 7.22 -2.64
C VAL A 139 13.83 6.34 -1.93
N PRO A 140 12.72 6.89 -1.42
CA PRO A 140 11.69 6.09 -0.80
C PRO A 140 10.89 5.28 -1.83
N HIS A 141 10.34 4.14 -1.39
CA HIS A 141 9.41 3.32 -2.15
C HIS A 141 8.08 3.23 -1.40
N PHE A 142 7.13 4.03 -1.81
CA PHE A 142 5.81 4.10 -1.19
C PHE A 142 4.88 3.03 -1.73
N PHE A 143 4.25 2.29 -0.81
CA PHE A 143 3.08 1.44 -1.04
C PHE A 143 3.31 0.30 -2.03
N ILE A 144 4.39 -0.44 -1.82
CA ILE A 144 4.75 -1.63 -2.59
C ILE A 144 3.58 -2.63 -2.58
N GLY A 145 3.21 -3.13 -3.74
CA GLY A 145 2.20 -4.18 -3.92
C GLY A 145 2.77 -5.56 -3.58
N SER A 146 3.06 -5.79 -2.31
CA SER A 146 3.52 -7.06 -1.77
C SER A 146 2.78 -7.41 -0.48
N ASN A 147 2.51 -8.69 -0.27
CA ASN A 147 1.96 -9.24 0.97
C ASN A 147 3.02 -9.98 1.81
N ALA A 148 4.29 -9.91 1.43
CA ALA A 148 5.36 -10.56 2.18
C ALA A 148 5.77 -9.70 3.38
N ARG A 149 5.64 -10.27 4.59
CA ARG A 149 5.99 -9.64 5.86
C ARG A 149 7.41 -9.03 5.86
N ARG A 150 8.37 -9.72 5.25
CA ARG A 150 9.78 -9.29 5.20
C ARG A 150 10.02 -7.96 4.46
N ILE A 151 9.06 -7.41 3.73
CA ILE A 151 9.17 -6.09 3.10
C ILE A 151 9.17 -4.99 4.16
N THR A 152 8.33 -5.12 5.18
CA THR A 152 8.11 -4.09 6.21
C THR A 152 8.41 -4.52 7.63
N GLU A 153 8.83 -5.76 7.83
CA GLU A 153 9.22 -6.25 9.15
C GLU A 153 10.63 -6.86 9.11
N PRO A 154 11.60 -6.29 9.81
CA PRO A 154 11.47 -5.01 10.55
C PRO A 154 11.25 -3.82 9.62
N PRO A 155 10.63 -2.71 10.11
CA PRO A 155 10.43 -1.50 9.32
C PRO A 155 11.74 -0.98 8.75
N ARG A 156 11.70 -0.54 7.49
CA ARG A 156 12.85 0.04 6.80
C ARG A 156 12.52 1.47 6.41
N HIS A 157 13.45 2.37 6.66
CA HIS A 157 13.29 3.79 6.35
C HIS A 157 12.86 4.01 4.88
N GLY A 158 11.75 4.71 4.68
CA GLY A 158 11.20 5.03 3.37
C GLY A 158 10.58 3.86 2.59
N ILE A 159 10.44 2.67 3.19
CA ILE A 159 9.84 1.50 2.53
C ILE A 159 8.48 1.21 3.16
N PHE A 160 7.42 1.31 2.37
CA PHE A 160 6.04 1.06 2.80
C PHE A 160 5.40 0.01 1.91
N SER A 161 4.72 -0.96 2.49
CA SER A 161 3.95 -1.98 1.76
C SER A 161 2.46 -1.69 1.81
N MET A 162 1.72 -2.23 0.85
CA MET A 162 0.29 -1.97 0.71
C MET A 162 -0.58 -3.16 1.04
N LEU A 163 -0.27 -4.35 0.54
CA LEU A 163 -1.16 -5.51 0.66
C LEU A 163 -1.09 -6.14 2.06
N PRO A 164 -2.22 -6.60 2.62
CA PRO A 164 -2.23 -7.30 3.89
C PRO A 164 -1.39 -8.58 3.82
N THR A 165 -0.63 -8.85 4.87
CA THR A 165 0.11 -10.11 4.95
C THR A 165 -0.82 -11.27 5.33
N PRO A 166 -0.46 -12.54 5.06
CA PRO A 166 -1.24 -13.70 5.50
C PRO A 166 -1.52 -13.72 7.00
N GLU A 167 -0.58 -13.22 7.82
CA GLU A 167 -0.74 -13.15 9.27
C GLU A 167 -1.78 -12.09 9.69
N VAL A 168 -1.81 -10.93 9.01
CA VAL A 168 -2.85 -9.91 9.23
C VAL A 168 -4.23 -10.47 8.89
N GLU A 169 -4.35 -11.14 7.74
CA GLU A 169 -5.59 -11.80 7.34
C GLU A 169 -6.00 -12.88 8.35
N ALA A 170 -5.04 -13.67 8.82
CA ALA A 170 -5.25 -14.73 9.78
C ALA A 170 -5.79 -14.22 11.12
N ARG A 171 -5.21 -13.15 11.65
CA ARG A 171 -5.69 -12.54 12.90
C ARG A 171 -7.12 -12.06 12.77
N VAL A 172 -7.46 -11.38 11.68
CA VAL A 172 -8.84 -10.91 11.44
C VAL A 172 -9.81 -12.08 11.28
N LEU A 173 -9.45 -13.11 10.50
CA LEU A 173 -10.29 -14.30 10.33
C LEU A 173 -10.52 -15.01 11.67
N GLY A 174 -9.45 -15.26 12.41
CA GLY A 174 -9.53 -15.93 13.71
C GLY A 174 -10.40 -15.18 14.72
N GLN A 175 -10.20 -13.86 14.86
CA GLN A 175 -11.02 -13.00 15.73
C GLN A 175 -12.50 -13.03 15.33
N TYR A 176 -12.78 -12.87 14.03
CA TYR A 176 -14.15 -12.85 13.55
C TYR A 176 -14.86 -14.19 13.77
N VAL A 177 -14.20 -15.31 13.40
CA VAL A 177 -14.77 -16.65 13.55
C VAL A 177 -14.98 -16.98 15.02
N ASN A 178 -14.02 -16.67 15.89
CA ASN A 178 -14.17 -16.89 17.34
C ASN A 178 -15.39 -16.14 17.91
N SER A 179 -15.58 -14.89 17.49
CA SER A 179 -16.72 -14.06 17.99
C SER A 179 -18.08 -14.53 17.46
N ASN A 180 -18.13 -15.14 16.27
CA ASN A 180 -19.39 -15.58 15.64
C ASN A 180 -19.70 -17.06 15.82
N HIS A 181 -18.73 -17.87 16.25
CA HIS A 181 -18.83 -19.30 16.47
C HIS A 181 -18.17 -19.70 17.82
N PRO A 182 -18.51 -19.06 18.96
CA PRO A 182 -17.85 -19.32 20.23
C PRO A 182 -18.09 -20.76 20.70
N GLY A 183 -17.01 -21.51 20.98
CA GLY A 183 -17.07 -22.90 21.43
C GLY A 183 -17.49 -23.92 20.35
N GLU A 184 -17.78 -23.46 19.14
CA GLU A 184 -18.18 -24.36 18.05
C GLU A 184 -16.97 -24.96 17.34
N LYS A 185 -17.14 -26.17 16.78
CA LYS A 185 -16.07 -26.85 16.02
C LYS A 185 -15.73 -26.12 14.73
N VAL A 186 -14.44 -25.83 14.55
CA VAL A 186 -13.87 -25.20 13.35
C VAL A 186 -12.88 -26.15 12.68
N ILE A 187 -12.94 -26.25 11.36
CA ILE A 187 -11.87 -26.87 10.56
C ILE A 187 -11.11 -25.80 9.81
N LEU A 188 -9.78 -25.86 9.93
CA LEU A 188 -8.85 -24.95 9.27
C LEU A 188 -8.10 -25.69 8.18
N TRP A 189 -8.54 -25.53 6.94
CA TRP A 189 -7.81 -25.97 5.75
C TRP A 189 -6.79 -24.91 5.34
N PHE A 190 -5.55 -25.31 5.09
CA PHE A 190 -4.50 -24.42 4.62
C PHE A 190 -3.49 -25.12 3.72
N ARG A 191 -2.86 -24.35 2.81
CA ARG A 191 -1.75 -24.86 2.02
C ARG A 191 -0.52 -25.08 2.90
N ASP A 192 0.10 -26.24 2.76
CA ASP A 192 1.31 -26.63 3.50
C ASP A 192 2.56 -25.92 2.94
N GLU A 193 2.53 -24.59 2.98
CA GLU A 193 3.57 -23.65 2.57
C GLU A 193 3.92 -22.74 3.76
N PRO A 194 5.16 -22.27 3.90
CA PRO A 194 5.64 -21.59 5.12
C PRO A 194 4.74 -20.44 5.60
N GLU A 195 4.30 -19.57 4.69
CA GLU A 195 3.45 -18.42 5.00
C GLU A 195 2.07 -18.80 5.51
N TYR A 196 1.45 -19.87 4.95
CA TYR A 196 0.13 -20.33 5.39
C TYR A 196 0.20 -21.19 6.65
N LYS A 197 1.33 -21.89 6.88
CA LYS A 197 1.63 -22.51 8.18
C LYS A 197 1.76 -21.46 9.29
N ALA A 198 2.45 -20.34 9.03
CA ALA A 198 2.53 -19.24 9.98
C ALA A 198 1.14 -18.64 10.25
N ALA A 199 0.38 -18.34 9.20
CA ALA A 199 -0.98 -17.84 9.28
C ALA A 199 -1.94 -18.80 10.03
N SER A 200 -1.81 -20.11 9.84
CA SER A 200 -2.65 -21.09 10.56
C SER A 200 -2.43 -21.07 12.07
N LYS A 201 -1.20 -20.83 12.52
CA LYS A 201 -0.89 -20.65 13.95
C LYS A 201 -1.52 -19.36 14.52
N GLU A 202 -1.49 -18.27 13.79
CA GLU A 202 -2.16 -17.00 14.18
C GLU A 202 -3.68 -17.21 14.32
N ILE A 203 -4.32 -17.92 13.38
CA ILE A 203 -5.74 -18.29 13.48
C ILE A 203 -6.01 -19.10 14.75
N ALA A 204 -5.21 -20.14 15.00
CA ALA A 204 -5.38 -21.01 16.14
C ALA A 204 -5.28 -20.25 17.48
N GLN A 205 -4.36 -19.28 17.57
CA GLN A 205 -4.25 -18.42 18.77
C GLN A 205 -5.50 -17.59 19.01
N LYS A 206 -6.22 -17.20 17.96
CA LYS A 206 -7.46 -16.39 18.06
C LYS A 206 -8.70 -17.27 18.30
N LEU A 207 -8.65 -18.56 18.00
CA LEU A 207 -9.73 -19.53 18.19
C LEU A 207 -9.65 -20.25 19.55
N GLN A 208 -9.06 -19.63 20.55
CA GLN A 208 -8.99 -20.22 21.90
C GLN A 208 -10.38 -20.54 22.44
N GLY A 209 -10.58 -21.79 22.84
CA GLY A 209 -11.88 -22.30 23.32
C GLY A 209 -12.74 -22.97 22.24
N ASN A 210 -12.39 -22.90 20.97
CA ASN A 210 -13.03 -23.66 19.92
C ASN A 210 -12.33 -25.01 19.69
N PRO A 211 -13.07 -26.13 19.56
CA PRO A 211 -12.51 -27.36 19.03
C PRO A 211 -11.99 -27.13 17.61
N LEU A 212 -10.66 -27.14 17.43
CA LEU A 212 -10.00 -26.84 16.15
C LEU A 212 -9.35 -28.07 15.56
N GLN A 213 -9.70 -28.37 14.30
CA GLN A 213 -9.07 -29.42 13.50
C GLN A 213 -8.25 -28.78 12.38
N PHE A 214 -6.94 -29.02 12.36
CA PHE A 214 -6.06 -28.62 11.27
C PHE A 214 -6.16 -29.62 10.11
N LEU A 215 -6.27 -29.10 8.89
CA LEU A 215 -6.31 -29.88 7.65
C LEU A 215 -5.29 -29.31 6.65
N PRO A 216 -3.99 -29.64 6.81
CA PRO A 216 -2.95 -29.19 5.89
C PRO A 216 -3.08 -29.88 4.54
N SER A 217 -3.00 -29.10 3.45
CA SER A 217 -3.03 -29.60 2.08
C SER A 217 -1.64 -29.47 1.45
N LYS A 218 -1.07 -30.59 0.99
CA LYS A 218 0.30 -30.64 0.45
C LYS A 218 0.51 -29.64 -0.68
N ALA A 219 1.65 -28.99 -0.70
CA ALA A 219 2.08 -28.15 -1.82
C ALA A 219 2.05 -28.98 -3.12
N GLY A 220 1.54 -28.37 -4.21
CA GLY A 220 1.36 -29.09 -5.48
C GLY A 220 0.07 -29.90 -5.63
N SER A 221 -0.67 -30.20 -4.55
CA SER A 221 -1.97 -30.89 -4.66
C SER A 221 -2.96 -30.13 -5.53
N SER A 222 -3.69 -30.86 -6.35
CA SER A 222 -4.71 -30.33 -7.26
C SER A 222 -6.06 -31.07 -7.14
N GLN A 223 -6.13 -32.10 -6.34
CA GLN A 223 -7.34 -32.88 -6.05
C GLN A 223 -7.63 -32.78 -4.56
N PHE A 224 -8.87 -32.43 -4.20
CA PHE A 224 -9.26 -32.05 -2.83
C PHE A 224 -10.49 -32.80 -2.32
N LYS A 225 -10.84 -33.92 -2.95
CA LYS A 225 -12.01 -34.69 -2.55
C LYS A 225 -11.85 -35.26 -1.13
N ALA A 226 -10.67 -35.83 -0.83
CA ALA A 226 -10.39 -36.40 0.49
C ALA A 226 -10.46 -35.34 1.62
N GLU A 227 -9.98 -34.13 1.36
CA GLU A 227 -10.08 -33.04 2.31
C GLU A 227 -11.55 -32.66 2.58
N TRP A 228 -12.42 -32.66 1.55
CA TRP A 228 -13.85 -32.40 1.74
C TRP A 228 -14.56 -33.54 2.45
N GLU A 229 -14.22 -34.79 2.20
CA GLU A 229 -14.71 -35.94 2.96
C GLU A 229 -14.34 -35.83 4.45
N ALA A 230 -13.10 -35.43 4.74
CA ALA A 230 -12.66 -35.17 6.12
C ALA A 230 -13.41 -33.99 6.78
N ILE A 231 -13.71 -32.91 6.02
CA ILE A 231 -14.51 -31.79 6.51
C ILE A 231 -15.95 -32.25 6.83
N GLN A 232 -16.56 -33.02 5.95
CA GLN A 232 -17.92 -33.55 6.16
C GLN A 232 -17.99 -34.49 7.38
N ALA A 233 -17.05 -35.44 7.49
CA ALA A 233 -16.96 -36.33 8.64
C ALA A 233 -16.74 -35.59 9.95
N GLY A 234 -15.99 -34.48 9.89
CA GLY A 234 -15.76 -33.59 11.02
C GLY A 234 -16.97 -32.77 11.46
N ASN A 235 -17.97 -32.58 10.61
CA ASN A 235 -19.20 -31.83 10.87
C ASN A 235 -18.95 -30.47 11.54
N PRO A 236 -18.13 -29.56 10.97
CA PRO A 236 -17.81 -28.28 11.57
C PRO A 236 -18.96 -27.28 11.43
N ARG A 237 -19.00 -26.29 12.34
CA ARG A 237 -19.90 -25.12 12.21
C ARG A 237 -19.30 -24.01 11.35
N ALA A 238 -17.97 -24.02 11.19
CA ALA A 238 -17.26 -23.12 10.30
C ALA A 238 -16.05 -23.80 9.66
N VAL A 239 -15.76 -23.48 8.42
CA VAL A 239 -14.51 -23.84 7.73
C VAL A 239 -13.73 -22.55 7.48
N ILE A 240 -12.46 -22.53 7.86
CA ILE A 240 -11.53 -21.48 7.44
C ILE A 240 -10.63 -22.09 6.36
N ALA A 241 -10.51 -21.44 5.20
CA ALA A 241 -9.70 -21.91 4.09
C ALA A 241 -8.72 -20.81 3.64
N ILE A 242 -7.41 -21.06 3.81
CA ILE A 242 -6.34 -20.12 3.44
C ILE A 242 -5.31 -20.76 2.50
N GLY A 243 -4.91 -20.02 1.49
CA GLY A 243 -3.97 -20.47 0.48
C GLY A 243 -3.92 -19.54 -0.73
N PRO A 244 -3.00 -19.81 -1.69
CA PRO A 244 -2.97 -19.09 -2.96
C PRO A 244 -4.29 -19.26 -3.73
N TYR A 245 -4.68 -18.26 -4.51
CA TYR A 245 -6.01 -18.24 -5.15
C TYR A 245 -6.28 -19.48 -6.04
N ALA A 246 -5.30 -19.95 -6.81
CA ALA A 246 -5.53 -21.05 -7.77
C ALA A 246 -5.80 -22.41 -7.10
N PRO A 247 -5.02 -22.88 -6.10
CA PRO A 247 -5.38 -24.06 -5.32
C PRO A 247 -6.67 -23.87 -4.53
N LEU A 248 -6.90 -22.67 -3.96
CA LEU A 248 -8.11 -22.39 -3.18
C LEU A 248 -9.37 -22.48 -4.02
N ILE A 249 -9.37 -21.96 -5.26
CA ILE A 249 -10.50 -22.13 -6.20
C ILE A 249 -10.76 -23.61 -6.52
N LYS A 250 -9.70 -24.40 -6.74
CA LYS A 250 -9.85 -25.85 -6.99
C LYS A 250 -10.41 -26.59 -5.76
N PHE A 251 -9.93 -26.25 -4.56
CA PHE A 251 -10.47 -26.76 -3.30
C PHE A 251 -11.97 -26.44 -3.16
N LEU A 252 -12.36 -25.19 -3.41
CA LEU A 252 -13.76 -24.78 -3.32
C LEU A 252 -14.65 -25.45 -4.38
N ARG A 253 -14.13 -25.70 -5.59
CA ARG A 253 -14.86 -26.44 -6.63
C ARG A 253 -15.13 -27.91 -6.27
N ALA A 254 -14.25 -28.49 -5.48
CA ALA A 254 -14.43 -29.87 -4.99
C ALA A 254 -15.40 -29.95 -3.80
N ALA A 255 -15.85 -28.80 -3.28
CA ALA A 255 -16.74 -28.75 -2.12
C ALA A 255 -18.08 -29.43 -2.42
N ASP A 256 -18.45 -30.38 -1.59
CA ASP A 256 -19.82 -30.85 -1.53
C ASP A 256 -20.68 -29.84 -0.73
N VAL A 257 -21.95 -29.73 -1.11
CA VAL A 257 -22.80 -28.61 -0.72
C VAL A 257 -23.47 -28.88 0.62
N SER A 258 -22.73 -28.74 1.71
CA SER A 258 -23.29 -28.58 3.06
C SER A 258 -23.55 -27.10 3.36
N GLY A 259 -24.41 -26.77 4.34
CA GLY A 259 -24.75 -25.40 4.72
C GLY A 259 -23.66 -24.61 5.46
N THR A 260 -22.52 -25.22 5.78
CA THR A 260 -21.43 -24.64 6.62
C THR A 260 -20.77 -23.44 5.95
N PRO A 261 -20.63 -22.28 6.62
CA PRO A 261 -19.96 -21.12 6.07
C PRO A 261 -18.45 -21.39 5.89
N ILE A 262 -17.88 -20.82 4.81
CA ILE A 262 -16.46 -20.92 4.48
C ILE A 262 -15.85 -19.54 4.54
N TYR A 263 -14.93 -19.34 5.47
CA TYR A 263 -14.19 -18.09 5.69
C TYR A 263 -12.86 -18.15 4.96
N THR A 264 -12.52 -17.10 4.22
CA THR A 264 -11.29 -17.06 3.42
C THR A 264 -10.70 -15.68 3.33
N GLY A 265 -9.41 -15.61 2.98
CA GLY A 265 -8.65 -14.39 2.84
C GLY A 265 -9.04 -13.53 1.65
N ASN A 266 -8.37 -12.40 1.52
CA ASN A 266 -8.59 -11.37 0.49
C ASN A 266 -8.26 -11.85 -0.94
N ALA A 267 -7.58 -12.97 -1.10
CA ALA A 267 -7.29 -13.55 -2.42
C ALA A 267 -8.54 -13.78 -3.28
N LEU A 268 -9.69 -14.08 -2.66
CA LEU A 268 -10.98 -14.27 -3.34
C LEU A 268 -11.85 -13.02 -3.43
N ALA A 269 -11.38 -11.85 -3.01
CA ALA A 269 -12.10 -10.59 -3.12
C ALA A 269 -12.10 -10.04 -4.57
N ASP A 270 -12.44 -10.89 -5.55
CA ASP A 270 -12.53 -10.53 -6.97
C ASP A 270 -13.73 -11.22 -7.62
N SER A 271 -14.68 -10.43 -8.13
CA SER A 271 -15.89 -10.92 -8.78
C SER A 271 -15.63 -11.80 -10.02
N ASN A 272 -14.47 -11.65 -10.68
CA ASN A 272 -14.12 -12.51 -11.81
C ASN A 272 -13.79 -13.95 -11.35
N LEU A 273 -13.22 -14.11 -10.17
CA LEU A 273 -12.94 -15.43 -9.60
C LEU A 273 -14.23 -16.14 -9.17
N TRP A 274 -15.24 -15.39 -8.73
CA TRP A 274 -16.53 -15.99 -8.32
C TRP A 274 -17.27 -16.66 -9.47
N ARG A 275 -17.13 -16.15 -10.71
CA ARG A 275 -17.69 -16.79 -11.91
C ARG A 275 -17.15 -18.19 -12.16
N MET A 276 -16.04 -18.54 -11.51
CA MET A 276 -15.43 -19.87 -11.58
C MET A 276 -16.00 -20.86 -10.56
N LEU A 277 -16.90 -20.41 -9.68
CA LEU A 277 -17.51 -21.21 -8.60
C LEU A 277 -19.02 -21.37 -8.82
N ASP A 278 -19.55 -22.49 -8.33
CA ASP A 278 -20.99 -22.72 -8.24
C ASP A 278 -21.65 -21.71 -7.31
N SER A 279 -22.85 -21.26 -7.64
CA SER A 279 -23.61 -20.29 -6.83
C SER A 279 -23.86 -20.76 -5.39
N ARG A 280 -24.02 -22.08 -5.18
CA ARG A 280 -24.17 -22.68 -3.86
C ARG A 280 -22.92 -22.50 -3.01
N ILE A 281 -21.72 -22.58 -3.62
CA ILE A 281 -20.44 -22.31 -2.94
C ILE A 281 -20.31 -20.81 -2.64
N ILE A 282 -20.60 -19.95 -3.62
CA ILE A 282 -20.55 -18.50 -3.45
C ILE A 282 -21.39 -18.03 -2.26
N ASN A 283 -22.60 -18.56 -2.12
CA ASN A 283 -23.52 -18.20 -1.03
C ASN A 283 -22.97 -18.54 0.37
N ARG A 284 -22.03 -19.49 0.45
CA ARG A 284 -21.35 -19.91 1.70
C ARG A 284 -20.10 -19.11 2.00
N LEU A 285 -19.53 -18.42 1.01
CA LEU A 285 -18.28 -17.69 1.18
C LEU A 285 -18.46 -16.47 2.09
N ARG A 286 -17.48 -16.30 2.97
CA ARG A 286 -17.23 -15.14 3.80
C ARG A 286 -15.79 -14.73 3.51
N VAL A 287 -15.62 -13.66 2.77
CA VAL A 287 -14.33 -13.25 2.22
C VAL A 287 -13.84 -12.02 2.94
N LEU A 288 -12.56 -11.99 3.30
CA LEU A 288 -11.93 -10.75 3.71
C LEU A 288 -11.88 -9.78 2.54
N THR A 289 -12.29 -8.55 2.78
CA THR A 289 -12.20 -7.47 1.79
C THR A 289 -11.41 -6.31 2.35
N SER A 290 -10.51 -5.79 1.53
CA SER A 290 -9.64 -4.66 1.85
C SER A 290 -10.03 -3.40 1.07
N PHE A 291 -10.77 -3.55 -0.03
CA PHE A 291 -11.30 -2.47 -0.84
C PHE A 291 -12.77 -2.72 -1.16
N PRO A 292 -13.53 -1.67 -1.52
CA PRO A 292 -14.83 -1.84 -2.15
C PRO A 292 -14.69 -2.65 -3.44
N LEU A 293 -15.63 -3.54 -3.68
CA LEU A 293 -15.63 -4.40 -4.85
C LEU A 293 -16.38 -3.74 -6.00
N LEU A 294 -16.01 -4.05 -7.25
CA LEU A 294 -16.67 -3.48 -8.43
C LEU A 294 -18.19 -3.67 -8.46
N ILE A 295 -18.68 -4.73 -7.86
CA ILE A 295 -20.11 -5.02 -7.78
C ILE A 295 -20.87 -4.06 -6.84
N GLU A 296 -20.15 -3.37 -5.95
CA GLU A 296 -20.72 -2.37 -5.04
C GLU A 296 -21.00 -1.04 -5.79
N SER A 297 -21.88 -1.07 -6.77
CA SER A 297 -22.14 0.04 -7.71
C SER A 297 -22.58 1.34 -7.01
N ASN A 298 -23.20 1.25 -5.84
CA ASN A 298 -23.65 2.39 -5.04
C ASN A 298 -22.54 2.98 -4.14
N HIS A 299 -21.40 2.31 -4.00
CA HIS A 299 -20.31 2.82 -3.19
C HIS A 299 -19.71 4.10 -3.81
N PRO A 300 -19.58 5.22 -3.06
CA PRO A 300 -19.15 6.51 -3.61
C PRO A 300 -17.82 6.44 -4.36
N GLY A 301 -16.84 5.72 -3.81
CA GLY A 301 -15.53 5.52 -4.44
C GLY A 301 -15.60 4.72 -5.74
N ILE A 302 -16.48 3.69 -5.82
CA ILE A 302 -16.69 2.92 -7.05
C ILE A 302 -17.37 3.78 -8.12
N ARG A 303 -18.33 4.62 -7.74
CA ARG A 303 -18.96 5.57 -8.68
C ARG A 303 -17.93 6.56 -9.21
N LEU A 304 -17.11 7.14 -8.34
CA LEU A 304 -16.02 8.03 -8.76
C LEU A 304 -15.04 7.30 -9.69
N HIS A 305 -14.56 6.13 -9.30
CA HIS A 305 -13.63 5.34 -10.12
C HIS A 305 -14.19 5.11 -11.54
N ARG A 306 -15.43 4.69 -11.64
CA ARG A 306 -16.10 4.48 -12.94
C ARG A 306 -16.30 5.78 -13.73
N ALA A 307 -16.58 6.89 -13.07
CA ALA A 307 -16.70 8.20 -13.72
C ALA A 307 -15.35 8.62 -14.32
N LEU A 308 -14.27 8.52 -13.55
CA LEU A 308 -12.92 8.84 -14.02
C LEU A 308 -12.47 7.93 -15.18
N LEU A 309 -12.82 6.64 -15.15
CA LEU A 309 -12.52 5.76 -16.27
C LEU A 309 -13.24 6.19 -17.54
N ARG A 310 -14.51 6.57 -17.46
CA ARG A 310 -15.26 7.06 -18.63
C ARG A 310 -14.67 8.34 -19.20
N GLU A 311 -14.18 9.23 -18.35
CA GLU A 311 -13.64 10.52 -18.74
C GLU A 311 -12.23 10.41 -19.34
N TYR A 312 -11.33 9.71 -18.63
CA TYR A 312 -9.90 9.69 -18.97
C TYR A 312 -9.43 8.44 -19.71
N ALA A 313 -10.24 7.38 -19.75
CA ALA A 313 -9.88 6.12 -20.39
C ALA A 313 -11.11 5.30 -20.78
N PRO A 314 -11.96 5.76 -21.71
CA PRO A 314 -13.27 5.15 -22.01
C PRO A 314 -13.17 3.69 -22.46
N ASP A 315 -12.09 3.30 -23.12
CA ASP A 315 -11.86 1.92 -23.60
C ASP A 315 -11.29 1.00 -22.50
N PHE A 316 -10.97 1.54 -21.33
CA PHE A 316 -10.37 0.78 -20.25
C PHE A 316 -11.44 0.16 -19.34
N LYS A 317 -11.43 -1.17 -19.25
CA LYS A 317 -12.39 -1.90 -18.40
C LYS A 317 -11.96 -1.87 -16.93
N PRO A 318 -12.85 -1.47 -16.01
CA PRO A 318 -12.55 -1.47 -14.60
C PRO A 318 -12.24 -2.88 -14.08
N SER A 319 -11.31 -2.98 -13.14
CA SER A 319 -10.95 -4.22 -12.48
C SER A 319 -10.60 -3.98 -11.02
N ARG A 320 -10.43 -5.08 -10.26
CA ARG A 320 -9.88 -5.03 -8.91
C ARG A 320 -8.54 -4.26 -8.88
N TRP A 321 -7.68 -4.49 -9.86
CA TRP A 321 -6.36 -3.88 -9.91
C TRP A 321 -6.41 -2.38 -10.25
N SER A 322 -7.37 -1.94 -11.05
CA SER A 322 -7.56 -0.51 -11.30
C SER A 322 -8.11 0.22 -10.07
N ILE A 323 -9.01 -0.43 -9.29
CA ILE A 323 -9.46 0.09 -7.98
C ILE A 323 -8.27 0.19 -7.02
N TYR A 324 -7.46 -0.86 -6.93
CA TYR A 324 -6.24 -0.86 -6.13
C TYR A 324 -5.34 0.34 -6.48
N GLY A 325 -5.04 0.52 -7.77
CA GLY A 325 -4.22 1.63 -8.25
C GLY A 325 -4.79 3.01 -7.89
N HIS A 326 -6.09 3.21 -8.05
CA HIS A 326 -6.78 4.43 -7.65
C HIS A 326 -6.67 4.64 -6.12
N SER A 327 -6.94 3.60 -5.32
CA SER A 327 -6.86 3.68 -3.86
C SER A 327 -5.48 4.07 -3.36
N VAL A 328 -4.44 3.46 -3.92
CA VAL A 328 -3.05 3.77 -3.55
C VAL A 328 -2.67 5.19 -3.98
N ALA A 329 -3.21 5.66 -5.11
CA ALA A 329 -3.01 7.02 -5.56
C ALA A 329 -3.71 8.05 -4.65
N GLU A 330 -4.90 7.73 -4.09
CA GLU A 330 -5.53 8.54 -3.03
C GLU A 330 -4.60 8.68 -1.82
N LEU A 331 -4.01 7.56 -1.38
CA LEU A 331 -3.09 7.54 -0.24
C LEU A 331 -1.82 8.34 -0.50
N MET A 332 -1.22 8.20 -1.69
CA MET A 332 -0.03 8.97 -2.07
C MET A 332 -0.32 10.46 -2.14
N ALA A 333 -1.47 10.84 -2.71
CA ALA A 333 -1.89 12.24 -2.76
C ALA A 333 -2.05 12.83 -1.36
N GLU A 334 -2.57 12.07 -0.40
CA GLU A 334 -2.68 12.50 1.00
C GLU A 334 -1.32 12.69 1.65
N VAL A 335 -0.38 11.76 1.45
CA VAL A 335 1.00 11.90 1.93
C VAL A 335 1.62 13.17 1.40
N LEU A 336 1.51 13.43 0.10
CA LEU A 336 2.07 14.62 -0.53
C LEU A 336 1.41 15.93 -0.04
N ARG A 337 0.08 15.93 0.20
CA ARG A 337 -0.61 17.09 0.78
C ARG A 337 -0.11 17.40 2.19
N ARG A 338 0.03 16.39 3.04
CA ARG A 338 0.53 16.55 4.42
C ARG A 338 1.98 17.00 4.47
N SER A 339 2.76 16.67 3.45
CA SER A 339 4.16 17.10 3.37
C SER A 339 4.35 18.59 3.13
N GLY A 340 3.29 19.30 2.73
CA GLY A 340 3.32 20.74 2.52
C GLY A 340 3.99 21.18 1.21
N ARG A 341 4.17 22.49 1.07
CA ARG A 341 4.78 23.09 -0.14
C ARG A 341 6.28 22.81 -0.25
N ASP A 342 6.98 22.75 0.88
CA ASP A 342 8.42 22.48 0.94
C ASP A 342 8.64 20.96 0.97
N LEU A 343 8.23 20.31 -0.13
CA LEU A 343 8.24 18.88 -0.28
C LEU A 343 9.66 18.34 -0.35
N THR A 344 10.00 17.45 0.61
CA THR A 344 11.22 16.65 0.62
C THR A 344 10.90 15.17 0.80
N ARG A 345 11.81 14.28 0.40
CA ARG A 345 11.66 12.82 0.61
C ARG A 345 11.44 12.49 2.08
N GLU A 346 12.24 13.09 2.97
CA GLU A 346 12.11 12.94 4.42
C GLU A 346 10.79 13.47 4.96
N GLY A 347 10.31 14.60 4.42
CA GLY A 347 9.00 15.17 4.74
C GLY A 347 7.86 14.21 4.35
N ALA A 348 7.97 13.58 3.18
CA ALA A 348 6.99 12.61 2.70
C ALA A 348 7.00 11.31 3.54
N ILE A 349 8.18 10.81 3.91
CA ILE A 349 8.31 9.65 4.82
C ILE A 349 7.64 9.95 6.16
N ARG A 350 7.98 11.09 6.80
CA ARG A 350 7.35 11.49 8.07
C ARG A 350 5.84 11.68 7.92
N SER A 351 5.36 12.21 6.80
CA SER A 351 3.93 12.37 6.55
C SER A 351 3.21 11.03 6.43
N ALA A 352 3.84 10.04 5.80
CA ALA A 352 3.33 8.67 5.75
C ALA A 352 3.29 8.04 7.15
N GLU A 353 4.38 8.13 7.93
CA GLU A 353 4.48 7.60 9.30
C GLU A 353 3.51 8.27 10.30
N ASN A 354 2.93 9.39 9.94
CA ASN A 354 1.92 10.10 10.75
C ASN A 354 0.48 9.90 10.26
N LEU A 355 0.23 8.93 9.41
CA LEU A 355 -1.13 8.57 9.00
C LEU A 355 -1.80 7.73 10.09
N LYS A 356 -2.72 8.36 10.84
CA LYS A 356 -3.50 7.72 11.91
C LYS A 356 -4.97 7.66 11.50
N SER A 357 -5.49 6.46 11.24
CA SER A 357 -6.90 6.21 10.90
C SER A 357 -7.41 7.02 9.69
N TRP A 358 -6.53 7.40 8.75
CA TRP A 358 -6.96 8.09 7.54
C TRP A 358 -7.73 7.14 6.62
N ARG A 359 -8.77 7.65 5.98
CA ARG A 359 -9.59 6.93 4.98
C ARG A 359 -9.69 7.72 3.69
N GLY A 360 -9.51 7.05 2.55
CA GLY A 360 -9.88 7.57 1.24
C GLY A 360 -11.32 7.23 0.84
N LYS A 361 -11.71 7.58 -0.38
CA LYS A 361 -13.00 7.14 -0.93
C LYS A 361 -13.01 5.65 -1.26
N LEU A 362 -11.87 5.11 -1.70
CA LEU A 362 -11.67 3.67 -1.96
C LEU A 362 -10.78 3.01 -0.91
N MET A 363 -9.94 3.80 -0.25
CA MET A 363 -8.98 3.30 0.72
C MET A 363 -9.65 2.99 2.07
N PRO A 364 -9.43 1.80 2.64
CA PRO A 364 -9.84 1.48 4.02
C PRO A 364 -9.06 2.34 5.02
N PRO A 365 -9.35 2.23 6.33
CA PRO A 365 -8.53 2.89 7.33
C PRO A 365 -7.06 2.51 7.20
N VAL A 366 -6.18 3.51 7.19
CA VAL A 366 -4.72 3.35 7.17
C VAL A 366 -4.16 3.85 8.47
N TYR A 367 -3.29 3.04 9.08
CA TYR A 367 -2.53 3.41 10.24
C TYR A 367 -1.06 3.09 10.00
N LEU A 368 -0.23 4.14 9.91
CA LEU A 368 1.21 4.02 9.75
C LEU A 368 1.93 4.80 10.84
N ASP A 369 3.05 4.26 11.31
CA ASP A 369 3.99 4.93 12.18
C ASP A 369 5.40 4.37 11.94
N ARG A 370 6.38 4.83 12.73
CA ARG A 370 7.78 4.40 12.59
C ARG A 370 8.01 2.90 12.76
N ASN A 371 7.09 2.21 13.44
CA ASN A 371 7.15 0.76 13.69
C ASN A 371 6.19 -0.04 12.80
N GLN A 372 5.31 0.63 12.05
CA GLN A 372 4.28 0.02 11.23
C GLN A 372 4.28 0.63 9.83
N HIS A 373 4.90 -0.04 8.87
CA HIS A 373 4.99 0.37 7.47
C HIS A 373 4.09 -0.45 6.53
N LEU A 374 3.24 -1.31 7.07
CA LEU A 374 2.18 -2.00 6.32
C LEU A 374 0.92 -1.15 6.32
N SER A 375 0.51 -0.63 5.15
CA SER A 375 -0.60 0.30 5.03
C SER A 375 -1.97 -0.36 5.23
N MET A 376 -2.14 -1.61 4.78
CA MET A 376 -3.42 -2.30 4.83
C MET A 376 -3.42 -3.35 5.95
N SER A 377 -3.78 -2.92 7.13
CA SER A 377 -3.96 -3.78 8.31
C SER A 377 -5.43 -3.90 8.75
N PHE A 378 -6.32 -3.08 8.19
CA PHE A 378 -7.75 -3.15 8.45
C PHE A 378 -8.48 -3.89 7.34
N LEU A 379 -9.22 -4.91 7.72
CA LEU A 379 -10.00 -5.75 6.82
C LEU A 379 -11.42 -5.89 7.37
N ARG A 380 -12.37 -6.24 6.51
CA ARG A 380 -13.72 -6.60 6.94
C ARG A 380 -14.17 -7.90 6.32
N VAL A 381 -15.02 -8.62 7.03
CA VAL A 381 -15.64 -9.84 6.54
C VAL A 381 -16.88 -9.49 5.74
N SER A 382 -16.97 -10.03 4.54
CA SER A 382 -18.07 -9.78 3.62
C SER A 382 -18.66 -11.09 3.11
N ARG A 383 -19.99 -11.18 3.10
CA ARG A 383 -20.72 -12.24 2.41
C ARG A 383 -20.86 -11.87 0.95
N ILE A 384 -20.39 -12.77 0.11
CA ILE A 384 -20.50 -12.62 -1.33
C ILE A 384 -21.83 -13.21 -1.79
N MET A 385 -22.52 -12.49 -2.67
CA MET A 385 -23.74 -12.93 -3.34
C MET A 385 -23.60 -12.64 -4.84
N PRO A 386 -24.32 -13.32 -5.73
CA PRO A 386 -24.18 -13.16 -7.17
C PRO A 386 -24.30 -11.71 -7.67
N THR A 387 -25.14 -10.90 -7.03
CA THR A 387 -25.45 -9.52 -7.46
C THR A 387 -25.07 -8.44 -6.45
N LYS A 388 -24.64 -8.80 -5.25
CA LYS A 388 -24.30 -7.84 -4.18
C LYS A 388 -23.29 -8.40 -3.20
N VAL A 389 -22.70 -7.50 -2.43
CA VAL A 389 -21.88 -7.82 -1.27
C VAL A 389 -22.57 -7.30 -0.02
N VAL A 390 -22.57 -8.10 1.04
CA VAL A 390 -23.08 -7.71 2.35
C VAL A 390 -21.89 -7.74 3.32
N HIS A 391 -21.54 -6.58 3.86
CA HIS A 391 -20.51 -6.51 4.90
C HIS A 391 -21.08 -7.04 6.22
N LEU A 392 -20.39 -8.02 6.79
CA LEU A 392 -20.78 -8.70 8.02
C LEU A 392 -20.06 -8.13 9.24
N SER A 393 -19.02 -7.31 9.01
CA SER A 393 -18.31 -6.61 10.07
C SER A 393 -18.01 -5.17 9.65
N GLU A 394 -17.73 -4.34 10.63
CA GLU A 394 -16.96 -3.12 10.44
C GLU A 394 -15.50 -3.46 10.09
N TRP A 395 -14.67 -2.44 9.96
CA TRP A 395 -13.24 -2.63 9.74
C TRP A 395 -12.58 -3.21 11.00
N LEU A 396 -12.06 -4.42 10.88
CA LEU A 396 -11.35 -5.13 11.95
C LEU A 396 -9.85 -4.88 11.82
N ASP A 397 -9.20 -4.61 12.95
CA ASP A 397 -7.76 -4.38 13.01
C ASP A 397 -7.01 -5.70 13.09
N GLY A 398 -6.14 -5.95 12.13
CA GLY A 398 -5.29 -7.14 12.06
C GLY A 398 -3.84 -6.94 12.52
N ARG A 399 -3.53 -5.80 13.16
CA ARG A 399 -2.19 -5.54 13.71
C ARG A 399 -1.86 -6.37 14.92
#